data_e3c08e46befdf535d6471b70636355fa
#
_entry.id   e3c08e46befdf535d6471b70636355fa
#
_cell.length_a   1.000
_cell.length_b   1.000
_cell.length_c   1.000
_cell.angle_alpha   90.00
_cell.angle_beta   90.00
_cell.angle_gamma   90.00
#
_symmetry.space_group_name_H-M   'P 1'
#
loop_
_entity.id
_entity.type
_entity.pdbx_description
1 polymer ?
#
loop_
_entity_poly.entity_id
_entity_poly.type
_entity_poly.pdbx_seq_one_letter_code
_entity_poly.pdbx_strand_id
1 'polypeptide(L)'
;MTKFRFFSILSVIVLFLTLIFTYPNFNNKLPNWWRYVFPANKINLGLDLKGGIFIVLGINEEKIKPIILNEEIKRVKDLLINKNILIRNFYVSELELKIEFFDNQSLSDASKLLMKNFTTSNDDENKILSIDIDESMYLEKKEILLKQVKDILNNRIDQFGVVESTIQIASNDRIIVQIPGVGESQRSRIIDIISKTALLEFKPVIQESKTKQLILSKYGNKKINNEFLIYEHEVEKDNKNYLVTKKTTELFGTSLSDAFVAYDQLNRPYIAFSLDSKGTEIFSKMTSDNIGNKIAIVLDGKVKSAPVVQEQIFGRGSITGNYTFEQASDLSIILKSGSLPIPISIMQEKTIGPSLGQASIDRGKMTMIVASILIFIFMFIYYKKLGLVCDLALIFNIFSIFGLLSLFGVTLTFPGIAGLVLTLGMAVDGNIIIYERIREEIIKGKEKLLAIEVGFEKSLSTILDANITTLIASFCLFLLGDGPIKGFALTLSIGIFSTIFSNVIFTRVITKILIKEEVND
;
A
#
# COMPACT_ATOMS: atom_id res chain seq x y z
N MET A 1 -10.05 49.27 6.14
CA MET A 1 -11.37 48.66 5.89
C MET A 1 -11.31 47.42 4.97
N THR A 2 -10.54 47.42 3.89
CA THR A 2 -10.45 46.32 2.92
C THR A 2 -9.87 45.02 3.52
N LYS A 3 -8.77 45.07 4.29
CA LYS A 3 -8.13 43.89 4.92
C LYS A 3 -9.06 43.20 5.93
N PHE A 4 -9.82 43.96 6.75
CA PHE A 4 -10.73 43.38 7.72
C PHE A 4 -11.91 42.66 7.05
N ARG A 5 -12.54 43.27 6.03
CA ARG A 5 -13.59 42.61 5.24
C ARG A 5 -13.10 41.32 4.56
N PHE A 6 -11.89 41.34 4.02
CA PHE A 6 -11.29 40.16 3.43
C PHE A 6 -11.13 39.02 4.43
N PHE A 7 -10.55 39.26 5.63
CA PHE A 7 -10.40 38.25 6.67
C PHE A 7 -11.74 37.75 7.20
N SER A 8 -12.77 38.62 7.33
CA SER A 8 -14.10 38.20 7.75
C SER A 8 -14.75 37.27 6.73
N ILE A 9 -14.70 37.62 5.44
CA ILE A 9 -15.22 36.79 4.36
C ILE A 9 -14.49 35.44 4.32
N LEU A 10 -13.17 35.46 4.40
CA LEU A 10 -12.33 34.26 4.42
C LEU A 10 -12.69 33.34 5.60
N SER A 11 -12.86 33.89 6.81
CA SER A 11 -13.25 33.13 8.00
C SER A 11 -14.62 32.47 7.83
N VAL A 12 -15.59 33.17 7.24
CA VAL A 12 -16.93 32.61 6.98
C VAL A 12 -16.88 31.50 5.94
N ILE A 13 -16.11 31.68 4.86
CA ILE A 13 -15.95 30.66 3.82
C ILE A 13 -15.29 29.39 4.41
N VAL A 14 -14.21 29.55 5.18
CA VAL A 14 -13.51 28.41 5.79
C VAL A 14 -14.42 27.71 6.80
N LEU A 15 -15.17 28.47 7.63
CA LEU A 15 -16.14 27.88 8.55
C LEU A 15 -17.21 27.07 7.81
N PHE A 16 -17.74 27.59 6.74
CA PHE A 16 -18.76 26.91 5.94
C PHE A 16 -18.19 25.63 5.31
N LEU A 17 -17.00 25.69 4.71
CA LEU A 17 -16.33 24.53 4.14
C LEU A 17 -16.04 23.48 5.21
N THR A 18 -15.49 23.87 6.36
CA THR A 18 -15.19 22.91 7.43
C THR A 18 -16.44 22.23 7.97
N LEU A 19 -17.55 22.93 8.10
CA LEU A 19 -18.83 22.33 8.50
C LEU A 19 -19.34 21.32 7.45
N ILE A 20 -19.22 21.63 6.15
CA ILE A 20 -19.60 20.71 5.07
C ILE A 20 -18.79 19.41 5.15
N PHE A 21 -17.47 19.50 5.26
CA PHE A 21 -16.61 18.31 5.31
C PHE A 21 -16.71 17.55 6.64
N THR A 22 -17.11 18.22 7.73
CA THR A 22 -17.26 17.60 9.05
C THR A 22 -18.61 16.89 9.21
N TYR A 23 -19.68 17.39 8.60
CA TYR A 23 -21.05 16.88 8.74
C TYR A 23 -21.20 15.37 8.45
N PRO A 24 -20.58 14.77 7.40
CA PRO A 24 -20.69 13.32 7.16
C PRO A 24 -20.19 12.43 8.30
N ASN A 25 -19.30 12.94 9.18
CA ASN A 25 -18.77 12.17 10.30
C ASN A 25 -19.77 12.02 11.45
N PHE A 26 -20.74 12.94 11.57
CA PHE A 26 -21.76 12.92 12.61
C PHE A 26 -23.07 12.28 12.16
N ASN A 27 -23.35 12.24 10.85
CA ASN A 27 -24.61 11.71 10.33
C ASN A 27 -24.38 10.52 9.40
N ASN A 28 -24.83 9.33 9.82
CA ASN A 28 -24.72 8.11 9.02
C ASN A 28 -25.71 8.07 7.84
N LYS A 29 -26.81 8.83 7.89
CA LYS A 29 -27.85 8.87 6.85
C LYS A 29 -27.82 10.24 6.16
N LEU A 30 -26.90 10.39 5.22
CA LEU A 30 -26.86 11.62 4.41
C LEU A 30 -28.05 11.67 3.45
N PRO A 31 -28.71 12.83 3.27
CA PRO A 31 -29.74 13.00 2.26
C PRO A 31 -29.20 12.72 0.86
N ASN A 32 -30.01 12.18 -0.04
CA ASN A 32 -29.58 11.83 -1.38
C ASN A 32 -29.00 13.04 -2.15
N TRP A 33 -29.59 14.22 -2.01
CA TRP A 33 -29.11 15.45 -2.63
C TRP A 33 -27.71 15.86 -2.17
N TRP A 34 -27.31 15.51 -0.90
CA TRP A 34 -25.98 15.82 -0.37
C TRP A 34 -24.87 15.21 -1.19
N ARG A 35 -25.03 13.93 -1.59
CA ARG A 35 -24.03 13.18 -2.36
C ARG A 35 -23.79 13.71 -3.76
N TYR A 36 -24.75 14.46 -4.32
CA TYR A 36 -24.60 15.09 -5.63
C TYR A 36 -23.86 16.42 -5.59
N VAL A 37 -23.91 17.13 -4.46
CA VAL A 37 -23.39 18.51 -4.33
C VAL A 37 -22.13 18.56 -3.48
N PHE A 38 -22.05 17.75 -2.43
CA PHE A 38 -20.97 17.80 -1.44
C PHE A 38 -20.27 16.44 -1.27
N PRO A 39 -18.98 16.44 -0.89
CA PRO A 39 -18.27 15.22 -0.56
C PRO A 39 -18.93 14.47 0.61
N ALA A 40 -18.97 13.14 0.50
CA ALA A 40 -19.50 12.26 1.53
C ALA A 40 -18.38 11.51 2.27
N ASN A 41 -17.14 11.99 2.16
CA ASN A 41 -15.98 11.35 2.75
C ASN A 41 -16.07 11.44 4.28
N LYS A 42 -15.80 10.32 4.95
CA LYS A 42 -15.65 10.23 6.40
C LYS A 42 -14.18 10.10 6.76
N ILE A 43 -13.88 10.36 8.03
CA ILE A 43 -12.56 10.10 8.58
C ILE A 43 -12.35 8.60 8.66
N ASN A 44 -11.28 8.11 8.08
CA ASN A 44 -10.87 6.71 8.13
C ASN A 44 -10.30 6.41 9.52
N LEU A 45 -10.70 5.29 10.12
CA LEU A 45 -10.19 4.85 11.43
C LEU A 45 -9.07 3.84 11.23
N GLY A 46 -7.93 4.07 11.87
CA GLY A 46 -6.81 3.13 11.85
C GLY A 46 -7.12 1.81 12.55
N LEU A 47 -6.21 0.87 12.36
CA LEU A 47 -6.31 -0.49 12.90
C LEU A 47 -6.50 -0.52 14.42
N ASP A 48 -5.86 0.36 15.14
CA ASP A 48 -5.89 0.54 16.59
C ASP A 48 -7.24 1.04 17.11
N LEU A 49 -8.06 1.65 16.23
CA LEU A 49 -9.40 2.15 16.57
C LEU A 49 -10.53 1.26 16.03
N LYS A 50 -10.37 0.69 14.85
CA LYS A 50 -11.39 -0.14 14.18
C LYS A 50 -11.25 -1.63 14.53
N GLY A 51 -10.07 -2.03 15.04
CA GLY A 51 -9.67 -3.42 15.14
C GLY A 51 -9.27 -3.97 13.77
N GLY A 52 -8.78 -5.20 13.72
CA GLY A 52 -8.38 -5.85 12.47
C GLY A 52 -7.04 -6.59 12.57
N ILE A 53 -6.34 -6.74 11.44
CA ILE A 53 -5.13 -7.54 11.32
C ILE A 53 -3.94 -6.65 10.96
N PHE A 54 -2.84 -6.84 11.68
CA PHE A 54 -1.53 -6.27 11.40
C PHE A 54 -0.57 -7.39 11.04
N ILE A 55 0.02 -7.31 9.85
CA ILE A 55 0.98 -8.31 9.36
C ILE A 55 2.26 -7.60 8.93
N VAL A 56 3.38 -8.12 9.36
CA VAL A 56 4.71 -7.75 8.85
C VAL A 56 5.20 -8.89 8.00
N LEU A 57 5.35 -8.62 6.71
CA LEU A 57 5.92 -9.53 5.75
C LEU A 57 7.40 -9.23 5.58
N GLY A 58 8.21 -10.25 5.64
CA GLY A 58 9.64 -10.17 5.37
C GLY A 58 9.98 -10.83 4.06
N ILE A 59 11.03 -10.34 3.43
CA ILE A 59 11.57 -10.88 2.20
C ILE A 59 12.96 -11.43 2.49
N ASN A 60 13.20 -12.68 2.05
CA ASN A 60 14.49 -13.30 2.25
C ASN A 60 15.46 -12.86 1.14
N GLU A 61 16.51 -12.13 1.50
CA GLU A 61 17.54 -11.65 0.55
C GLU A 61 18.23 -12.78 -0.21
N GLU A 62 18.49 -13.92 0.43
CA GLU A 62 19.11 -15.07 -0.22
C GLU A 62 18.26 -15.62 -1.39
N LYS A 63 16.94 -15.39 -1.34
CA LYS A 63 16.02 -15.79 -2.41
C LYS A 63 15.84 -14.72 -3.49
N ILE A 64 16.08 -13.45 -3.17
CA ILE A 64 15.96 -12.36 -4.16
C ILE A 64 17.14 -12.35 -5.12
N LYS A 65 18.38 -12.49 -4.61
CA LYS A 65 19.58 -12.47 -5.42
C LYS A 65 19.50 -13.38 -6.65
N PRO A 66 19.18 -14.68 -6.53
CA PRO A 66 19.07 -15.56 -7.70
C PRO A 66 17.93 -15.17 -8.65
N ILE A 67 16.85 -14.55 -8.17
CA ILE A 67 15.74 -14.12 -9.03
C ILE A 67 16.20 -12.97 -9.91
N ILE A 68 16.79 -11.92 -9.33
CA ILE A 68 17.32 -10.78 -10.08
C ILE A 68 18.39 -11.22 -11.07
N LEU A 69 19.32 -12.08 -10.63
CA LEU A 69 20.36 -12.63 -11.49
C LEU A 69 19.77 -13.40 -12.68
N ASN A 70 18.81 -14.27 -12.45
CA ASN A 70 18.17 -15.05 -13.52
C ASN A 70 17.40 -14.16 -14.51
N GLU A 71 16.77 -13.08 -14.04
CA GLU A 71 16.13 -12.10 -14.94
C GLU A 71 17.16 -11.38 -15.81
N GLU A 72 18.28 -10.93 -15.22
CA GLU A 72 19.34 -10.29 -16.00
C GLU A 72 20.04 -11.26 -16.95
N ILE A 73 20.27 -12.50 -16.55
CA ILE A 73 20.76 -13.55 -17.45
C ILE A 73 19.84 -13.73 -18.64
N LYS A 74 18.54 -13.83 -18.41
CA LYS A 74 17.55 -13.96 -19.48
C LYS A 74 17.58 -12.75 -20.41
N ARG A 75 17.61 -11.54 -19.84
CA ARG A 75 17.71 -10.28 -20.60
C ARG A 75 18.97 -10.23 -21.47
N VAL A 76 20.11 -10.55 -20.89
CA VAL A 76 21.39 -10.60 -21.62
C VAL A 76 21.35 -11.66 -22.72
N LYS A 77 20.83 -12.86 -22.44
CA LYS A 77 20.63 -13.91 -23.45
C LYS A 77 19.77 -13.44 -24.61
N ASP A 78 18.62 -12.85 -24.32
CA ASP A 78 17.69 -12.38 -25.35
C ASP A 78 18.33 -11.28 -26.21
N LEU A 79 19.11 -10.37 -25.61
CA LEU A 79 19.85 -9.32 -26.33
C LEU A 79 20.92 -9.92 -27.27
N LEU A 80 21.67 -10.93 -26.82
CA LEU A 80 22.72 -11.58 -27.62
C LEU A 80 22.13 -12.43 -28.74
N ILE A 81 21.05 -13.19 -28.47
CA ILE A 81 20.35 -13.99 -29.48
C ILE A 81 19.74 -13.10 -30.57
N ASN A 82 19.10 -11.98 -30.20
CA ASN A 82 18.53 -11.03 -31.17
C ASN A 82 19.58 -10.39 -32.09
N LYS A 83 20.83 -10.39 -31.68
CA LYS A 83 21.98 -9.94 -32.50
C LYS A 83 22.76 -11.07 -33.17
N ASN A 84 22.25 -12.31 -33.11
CA ASN A 84 22.88 -13.52 -33.64
C ASN A 84 24.30 -13.78 -33.09
N ILE A 85 24.57 -13.36 -31.83
CA ILE A 85 25.84 -13.62 -31.17
C ILE A 85 25.77 -14.99 -30.48
N LEU A 86 26.64 -15.92 -30.90
CA LEU A 86 26.66 -17.30 -30.39
C LEU A 86 27.39 -17.37 -29.04
N ILE A 87 26.75 -17.98 -28.07
CA ILE A 87 27.25 -18.16 -26.71
C ILE A 87 27.60 -19.62 -26.51
N ARG A 88 28.74 -19.90 -25.89
CA ARG A 88 29.19 -21.25 -25.56
C ARG A 88 28.65 -21.68 -24.19
N ASN A 89 28.86 -20.86 -23.15
CA ASN A 89 28.46 -21.18 -21.80
C ASN A 89 28.15 -19.94 -20.97
N PHE A 90 27.38 -20.14 -19.86
CA PHE A 90 27.10 -19.12 -18.87
C PHE A 90 27.51 -19.63 -17.49
N TYR A 91 28.24 -18.81 -16.76
CA TYR A 91 28.60 -19.05 -15.37
C TYR A 91 28.09 -17.88 -14.51
N VAL A 92 27.57 -18.18 -13.34
CA VAL A 92 27.06 -17.18 -12.39
C VAL A 92 27.79 -17.36 -11.08
N SER A 93 28.39 -16.31 -10.57
CA SER A 93 29.05 -16.30 -9.27
C SER A 93 28.66 -15.01 -8.53
N GLU A 94 27.96 -15.13 -7.40
CA GLU A 94 27.47 -14.03 -6.56
C GLU A 94 26.71 -12.94 -7.35
N LEU A 95 27.36 -11.82 -7.70
CA LEU A 95 26.82 -10.72 -8.51
C LEU A 95 27.53 -10.56 -9.86
N GLU A 96 28.35 -11.55 -10.24
CA GLU A 96 29.10 -11.56 -11.49
C GLU A 96 28.54 -12.60 -12.45
N LEU A 97 28.26 -12.19 -13.70
CA LEU A 97 27.83 -13.05 -14.78
C LEU A 97 28.99 -13.22 -15.77
N LYS A 98 29.49 -14.44 -15.93
CA LYS A 98 30.54 -14.78 -16.91
C LYS A 98 29.95 -15.48 -18.12
N ILE A 99 30.24 -14.95 -19.31
CA ILE A 99 29.78 -15.48 -20.60
C ILE A 99 30.95 -15.90 -21.42
N GLU A 100 31.01 -17.18 -21.76
CA GLU A 100 32.02 -17.76 -22.62
C GLU A 100 31.56 -17.76 -24.09
N PHE A 101 32.40 -17.28 -25.01
CA PHE A 101 32.11 -17.20 -26.45
C PHE A 101 32.95 -18.19 -27.26
N PHE A 102 32.52 -18.48 -28.48
CA PHE A 102 33.25 -19.36 -29.39
C PHE A 102 34.47 -18.67 -30.01
N ASP A 103 34.39 -17.37 -30.26
CA ASP A 103 35.43 -16.58 -30.95
C ASP A 103 35.54 -15.16 -30.37
N ASN A 104 36.66 -14.48 -30.66
CA ASN A 104 36.94 -13.14 -30.17
C ASN A 104 36.09 -12.05 -30.86
N GLN A 105 35.56 -12.33 -32.05
CA GLN A 105 34.63 -11.42 -32.73
C GLN A 105 33.31 -11.31 -31.94
N SER A 106 32.72 -12.46 -31.61
CA SER A 106 31.53 -12.55 -30.79
C SER A 106 31.71 -11.90 -29.40
N LEU A 107 32.88 -12.07 -28.78
CA LEU A 107 33.25 -11.39 -27.53
C LEU A 107 33.25 -9.86 -27.70
N SER A 108 33.92 -9.35 -28.75
CA SER A 108 34.03 -7.91 -29.02
C SER A 108 32.64 -7.28 -29.29
N ASP A 109 31.82 -7.96 -30.09
CA ASP A 109 30.48 -7.48 -30.44
C ASP A 109 29.53 -7.52 -29.22
N ALA A 110 29.60 -8.56 -28.39
CA ALA A 110 28.89 -8.65 -27.15
C ALA A 110 29.32 -7.57 -26.15
N SER A 111 30.64 -7.36 -26.00
CA SER A 111 31.18 -6.32 -25.12
C SER A 111 30.68 -4.92 -25.50
N LYS A 112 30.77 -4.54 -26.79
CA LYS A 112 30.26 -3.26 -27.30
C LYS A 112 28.74 -3.07 -27.06
N LEU A 113 27.97 -4.15 -27.18
CA LEU A 113 26.54 -4.13 -26.98
C LEU A 113 26.16 -3.93 -25.50
N LEU A 114 26.89 -4.63 -24.62
CA LEU A 114 26.56 -4.71 -23.19
C LEU A 114 27.20 -3.60 -22.35
N MET A 115 28.34 -3.03 -22.79
CA MET A 115 28.99 -1.85 -22.15
C MET A 115 28.08 -0.64 -22.01
N LYS A 116 27.00 -0.55 -22.80
CA LYS A 116 26.02 0.55 -22.71
C LYS A 116 25.19 0.48 -21.43
N ASN A 117 24.99 -0.71 -20.88
CA ASN A 117 24.06 -0.94 -19.78
C ASN A 117 24.70 -1.63 -18.57
N PHE A 118 25.93 -2.14 -18.71
CA PHE A 118 26.60 -2.93 -17.68
C PHE A 118 28.08 -2.57 -17.60
N THR A 119 28.66 -2.72 -16.42
CA THR A 119 30.11 -2.72 -16.25
C THR A 119 30.64 -4.08 -16.72
N THR A 120 31.49 -4.06 -17.74
CA THR A 120 32.00 -5.29 -18.36
C THR A 120 33.51 -5.31 -18.32
N SER A 121 34.11 -6.50 -18.11
CA SER A 121 35.51 -6.77 -18.27
C SER A 121 35.73 -7.95 -19.24
N ASN A 122 36.71 -7.83 -20.12
CA ASN A 122 37.01 -8.84 -21.14
C ASN A 122 38.25 -9.64 -20.74
N ASP A 123 38.15 -10.95 -20.88
CA ASP A 123 39.30 -11.87 -20.88
C ASP A 123 39.41 -12.47 -22.27
N ASP A 124 40.30 -11.87 -23.09
CA ASP A 124 40.46 -12.22 -24.49
C ASP A 124 41.13 -13.59 -24.66
N GLU A 125 41.95 -14.06 -23.69
CA GLU A 125 42.61 -15.37 -23.75
C GLU A 125 41.59 -16.51 -23.57
N ASN A 126 40.70 -16.37 -22.60
CA ASN A 126 39.68 -17.36 -22.31
C ASN A 126 38.34 -17.11 -23.04
N LYS A 127 38.25 -16.01 -23.80
CA LYS A 127 37.04 -15.55 -24.51
C LYS A 127 35.85 -15.39 -23.60
N ILE A 128 36.09 -14.84 -22.40
CA ILE A 128 35.08 -14.64 -21.35
C ILE A 128 34.79 -13.15 -21.22
N LEU A 129 33.52 -12.81 -21.21
CA LEU A 129 32.99 -11.50 -20.81
C LEU A 129 32.44 -11.61 -19.40
N SER A 130 33.03 -10.89 -18.48
CA SER A 130 32.50 -10.74 -17.15
C SER A 130 31.61 -9.48 -17.08
N ILE A 131 30.43 -9.61 -16.55
CA ILE A 131 29.47 -8.54 -16.33
C ILE A 131 29.25 -8.43 -14.83
N ASP A 132 29.61 -7.28 -14.25
CA ASP A 132 29.34 -6.97 -12.86
C ASP A 132 27.95 -6.35 -12.74
N ILE A 133 27.14 -6.93 -11.87
CA ILE A 133 25.88 -6.34 -11.45
C ILE A 133 26.20 -5.44 -10.26
N ASP A 134 26.33 -4.14 -10.53
CA ASP A 134 26.62 -3.13 -9.53
C ASP A 134 25.57 -3.15 -8.41
N GLU A 135 26.00 -2.87 -7.18
CA GLU A 135 25.12 -2.84 -6.01
C GLU A 135 23.98 -1.84 -6.17
N SER A 136 24.23 -0.72 -6.86
CA SER A 136 23.20 0.28 -7.16
C SER A 136 22.10 -0.29 -8.05
N MET A 137 22.46 -1.07 -9.08
CA MET A 137 21.53 -1.74 -9.98
C MET A 137 20.73 -2.83 -9.24
N TYR A 138 21.39 -3.57 -8.37
CA TYR A 138 20.72 -4.56 -7.53
C TYR A 138 19.68 -3.90 -6.61
N LEU A 139 20.03 -2.79 -5.94
CA LEU A 139 19.10 -2.05 -5.07
C LEU A 139 17.92 -1.46 -5.85
N GLU A 140 18.16 -0.90 -7.03
CA GLU A 140 17.08 -0.40 -7.91
C GLU A 140 16.10 -1.51 -8.30
N LYS A 141 16.62 -2.65 -8.74
CA LYS A 141 15.80 -3.82 -9.10
C LYS A 141 15.01 -4.35 -7.93
N LYS A 142 15.65 -4.44 -6.78
CA LYS A 142 15.01 -4.86 -5.52
C LYS A 142 13.85 -3.92 -5.16
N GLU A 143 14.03 -2.60 -5.29
CA GLU A 143 12.97 -1.62 -5.04
C GLU A 143 11.79 -1.78 -5.99
N ILE A 144 12.07 -2.04 -7.27
CA ILE A 144 11.02 -2.32 -8.27
C ILE A 144 10.22 -3.58 -7.90
N LEU A 145 10.92 -4.67 -7.52
CA LEU A 145 10.26 -5.91 -7.09
C LEU A 145 9.42 -5.70 -5.82
N LEU A 146 9.90 -4.92 -4.85
CA LEU A 146 9.14 -4.56 -3.65
C LEU A 146 7.87 -3.79 -3.98
N LYS A 147 7.94 -2.83 -4.91
CA LYS A 147 6.77 -2.09 -5.39
C LYS A 147 5.76 -3.02 -6.07
N GLN A 148 6.23 -3.94 -6.91
CA GLN A 148 5.36 -4.94 -7.56
C GLN A 148 4.67 -5.83 -6.52
N VAL A 149 5.40 -6.32 -5.50
CA VAL A 149 4.80 -7.09 -4.41
C VAL A 149 3.72 -6.28 -3.70
N LYS A 150 4.00 -5.02 -3.37
CA LYS A 150 3.01 -4.12 -2.75
C LYS A 150 1.76 -3.97 -3.61
N ASP A 151 1.90 -3.76 -4.91
CA ASP A 151 0.77 -3.57 -5.83
C ASP A 151 -0.06 -4.85 -5.95
N ILE A 152 0.58 -6.02 -6.02
CA ILE A 152 -0.11 -7.32 -6.03
C ILE A 152 -0.87 -7.55 -4.72
N LEU A 153 -0.25 -7.24 -3.58
CA LEU A 153 -0.91 -7.35 -2.27
C LEU A 153 -2.11 -6.40 -2.15
N ASN A 154 -1.98 -5.15 -2.63
CA ASN A 154 -3.11 -4.22 -2.69
C ASN A 154 -4.26 -4.81 -3.53
N ASN A 155 -3.96 -5.29 -4.74
CA ASN A 155 -4.96 -5.89 -5.62
C ASN A 155 -5.66 -7.10 -4.99
N ARG A 156 -4.92 -7.94 -4.24
CA ARG A 156 -5.48 -9.09 -3.53
C ARG A 156 -6.47 -8.67 -2.44
N ILE A 157 -6.09 -7.68 -1.65
CA ILE A 157 -6.90 -7.19 -0.53
C ILE A 157 -8.12 -6.42 -1.03
N ASP A 158 -7.95 -5.59 -2.06
CA ASP A 158 -9.05 -4.84 -2.68
C ASP A 158 -10.12 -5.78 -3.28
N GLN A 159 -9.69 -6.85 -3.97
CA GLN A 159 -10.61 -7.86 -4.52
C GLN A 159 -11.28 -8.71 -3.44
N PHE A 160 -10.66 -8.88 -2.29
CA PHE A 160 -11.30 -9.48 -1.12
C PHE A 160 -12.42 -8.60 -0.55
N GLY A 161 -12.51 -7.34 -0.96
CA GLY A 161 -13.55 -6.39 -0.57
C GLY A 161 -13.27 -5.68 0.75
N VAL A 162 -12.03 -5.66 1.21
CA VAL A 162 -11.64 -4.87 2.39
C VAL A 162 -11.39 -3.43 1.96
N VAL A 163 -12.21 -2.54 2.48
CA VAL A 163 -12.07 -1.10 2.28
C VAL A 163 -11.08 -0.54 3.32
N GLU A 164 -10.19 0.37 2.89
CA GLU A 164 -9.27 1.11 3.77
C GLU A 164 -8.04 0.32 4.27
N SER A 165 -7.60 -0.72 3.55
CA SER A 165 -6.32 -1.37 3.84
C SER A 165 -5.14 -0.43 3.61
N THR A 166 -4.07 -0.60 4.40
CA THR A 166 -2.83 0.17 4.24
C THR A 166 -1.65 -0.78 4.06
N ILE A 167 -0.95 -0.66 2.93
CA ILE A 167 0.27 -1.44 2.65
C ILE A 167 1.43 -0.48 2.45
N GLN A 168 2.46 -0.63 3.27
CA GLN A 168 3.65 0.23 3.27
C GLN A 168 4.91 -0.61 3.18
N ILE A 169 5.87 -0.16 2.38
CA ILE A 169 7.23 -0.69 2.39
C ILE A 169 7.95 0.02 3.54
N ALA A 170 8.43 -0.75 4.49
CA ALA A 170 9.21 -0.28 5.64
C ALA A 170 10.70 -0.57 5.44
N SER A 171 11.54 -0.02 6.30
CA SER A 171 12.98 -0.29 6.32
C SER A 171 13.27 -1.80 6.48
N ASN A 172 14.44 -2.24 6.02
CA ASN A 172 14.90 -3.63 6.09
C ASN A 172 14.00 -4.62 5.33
N ASP A 173 13.55 -4.24 4.12
CA ASP A 173 12.81 -5.13 3.20
C ASP A 173 11.54 -5.74 3.79
N ARG A 174 10.89 -4.98 4.64
CA ARG A 174 9.63 -5.37 5.27
C ARG A 174 8.47 -4.69 4.58
N ILE A 175 7.37 -5.42 4.46
CA ILE A 175 6.10 -4.87 3.99
C ILE A 175 5.11 -4.97 5.16
N ILE A 176 4.63 -3.82 5.60
CA ILE A 176 3.61 -3.73 6.64
C ILE A 176 2.25 -3.69 5.97
N VAL A 177 1.39 -4.63 6.35
CA VAL A 177 0.01 -4.75 5.88
C VAL A 177 -0.92 -4.53 7.07
N GLN A 178 -1.79 -3.54 6.96
CA GLN A 178 -2.80 -3.22 7.96
C GLN A 178 -4.18 -3.33 7.32
N ILE A 179 -5.04 -4.16 7.90
CA ILE A 179 -6.36 -4.47 7.38
C ILE A 179 -7.37 -4.22 8.49
N PRO A 180 -7.94 -3.00 8.57
CA PRO A 180 -8.91 -2.65 9.61
C PRO A 180 -10.28 -3.30 9.35
N GLY A 181 -11.02 -3.54 10.42
CA GLY A 181 -12.41 -4.01 10.37
C GLY A 181 -12.61 -5.48 10.02
N VAL A 182 -11.54 -6.28 9.93
CA VAL A 182 -11.60 -7.72 9.67
C VAL A 182 -11.70 -8.50 10.96
N GLY A 183 -12.67 -9.42 11.03
CA GLY A 183 -12.88 -10.31 12.16
C GLY A 183 -11.97 -11.53 12.14
N GLU A 184 -11.90 -12.23 13.29
CA GLU A 184 -11.03 -13.40 13.47
C GLU A 184 -11.38 -14.57 12.52
N SER A 185 -12.65 -14.69 12.14
CA SER A 185 -13.12 -15.72 11.20
C SER A 185 -12.54 -15.55 9.77
N GLN A 186 -12.24 -14.33 9.35
CA GLN A 186 -11.68 -14.04 8.04
C GLN A 186 -10.15 -14.02 8.02
N ARG A 187 -9.53 -14.03 9.20
CA ARG A 187 -8.08 -13.92 9.39
C ARG A 187 -7.31 -14.97 8.59
N SER A 188 -7.58 -16.24 8.82
CA SER A 188 -6.88 -17.36 8.17
C SER A 188 -6.97 -17.28 6.65
N ARG A 189 -8.14 -16.89 6.14
CA ARG A 189 -8.40 -16.73 4.72
C ARG A 189 -7.57 -15.60 4.10
N ILE A 190 -7.50 -14.45 4.76
CA ILE A 190 -6.69 -13.31 4.29
C ILE A 190 -5.21 -13.64 4.31
N ILE A 191 -4.73 -14.27 5.38
CA ILE A 191 -3.33 -14.71 5.50
C ILE A 191 -2.98 -15.65 4.35
N ASP A 192 -3.85 -16.60 4.06
CA ASP A 192 -3.69 -17.54 2.94
C ASP A 192 -3.60 -16.81 1.58
N ILE A 193 -4.49 -15.84 1.34
CA ILE A 193 -4.51 -15.06 0.09
C ILE A 193 -3.23 -14.21 -0.05
N ILE A 194 -2.78 -13.59 1.03
CA ILE A 194 -1.60 -12.73 1.03
C ILE A 194 -0.32 -13.55 0.85
N SER A 195 -0.18 -14.68 1.53
CA SER A 195 1.08 -15.44 1.59
C SER A 195 1.34 -16.34 0.39
N LYS A 196 0.31 -16.74 -0.37
CA LYS A 196 0.47 -17.61 -1.55
C LYS A 196 1.22 -16.90 -2.67
N THR A 197 2.23 -17.56 -3.21
CA THR A 197 3.04 -17.04 -4.34
C THR A 197 2.19 -16.94 -5.60
N ALA A 198 1.29 -17.92 -5.80
CA ALA A 198 0.39 -18.03 -6.95
C ALA A 198 1.12 -18.17 -8.29
N LEU A 199 2.22 -18.90 -8.29
CA LEU A 199 2.92 -19.24 -9.52
C LEU A 199 2.10 -20.28 -10.30
N LEU A 200 1.33 -19.80 -11.29
CA LEU A 200 0.57 -20.63 -12.19
C LEU A 200 1.40 -20.96 -13.43
N GLU A 201 1.48 -22.25 -13.76
CA GLU A 201 2.21 -22.75 -14.92
C GLU A 201 1.31 -23.72 -15.71
N PHE A 202 1.33 -23.60 -17.03
CA PHE A 202 0.68 -24.53 -17.94
C PHE A 202 1.74 -25.42 -18.57
N LYS A 203 1.66 -26.74 -18.31
CA LYS A 203 2.69 -27.71 -18.71
C LYS A 203 2.07 -28.87 -19.48
N PRO A 204 2.45 -29.07 -20.75
CA PRO A 204 2.08 -30.28 -21.45
C PRO A 204 2.57 -31.54 -20.72
N VAL A 205 1.69 -32.51 -20.57
CA VAL A 205 2.01 -33.80 -19.92
C VAL A 205 2.58 -34.75 -20.96
N ILE A 206 3.83 -35.18 -20.72
CA ILE A 206 4.53 -36.11 -21.61
C ILE A 206 4.11 -37.55 -21.32
N GLN A 207 3.96 -37.88 -20.04
CA GLN A 207 3.59 -39.20 -19.59
C GLN A 207 2.86 -39.14 -18.25
N GLU A 208 1.91 -40.06 -18.08
CA GLU A 208 1.21 -40.34 -16.83
C GLU A 208 1.51 -41.76 -16.38
N SER A 209 1.66 -41.99 -15.08
CA SER A 209 1.87 -43.30 -14.48
C SER A 209 1.28 -43.37 -13.09
N LYS A 210 0.84 -44.58 -12.70
CA LYS A 210 0.36 -44.84 -11.32
C LYS A 210 1.48 -44.89 -10.28
N THR A 211 2.72 -45.14 -10.71
CA THR A 211 3.86 -45.28 -9.80
C THR A 211 5.06 -44.44 -10.25
N LYS A 212 5.68 -43.76 -9.30
CA LYS A 212 6.88 -42.96 -9.54
C LYS A 212 8.07 -43.80 -10.02
N GLN A 213 8.15 -45.06 -9.58
CA GLN A 213 9.21 -46.00 -9.94
C GLN A 213 9.25 -46.32 -11.45
N LEU A 214 8.09 -46.47 -12.09
CA LEU A 214 8.00 -46.72 -13.53
C LEU A 214 8.52 -45.53 -14.37
N ILE A 215 8.33 -44.31 -13.87
CA ILE A 215 8.84 -43.12 -14.52
C ILE A 215 10.38 -43.06 -14.35
N LEU A 216 10.89 -43.31 -13.14
CA LEU A 216 12.31 -43.31 -12.84
C LEU A 216 13.08 -44.38 -13.64
N SER A 217 12.49 -45.59 -13.84
CA SER A 217 13.11 -46.63 -14.64
C SER A 217 13.21 -46.27 -16.13
N LYS A 218 12.24 -45.52 -16.66
CA LYS A 218 12.20 -45.14 -18.09
C LYS A 218 13.11 -43.96 -18.43
N TYR A 219 13.15 -42.92 -17.59
CA TYR A 219 13.88 -41.67 -17.89
C TYR A 219 15.21 -41.54 -17.16
N GLY A 220 15.45 -42.31 -16.12
CA GLY A 220 16.63 -42.21 -15.26
C GLY A 220 16.67 -40.93 -14.40
N ASN A 221 17.29 -41.01 -13.21
CA ASN A 221 17.32 -39.92 -12.25
C ASN A 221 17.98 -38.62 -12.77
N LYS A 222 19.01 -38.73 -13.66
CA LYS A 222 19.70 -37.56 -14.23
C LYS A 222 18.81 -36.75 -15.19
N LYS A 223 18.04 -37.39 -16.07
CA LYS A 223 17.14 -36.71 -17.01
C LYS A 223 15.95 -36.08 -16.30
N ILE A 224 15.41 -36.74 -15.27
CA ILE A 224 14.28 -36.22 -14.50
C ILE A 224 14.65 -34.93 -13.77
N ASN A 225 15.83 -34.78 -13.23
CA ASN A 225 16.21 -33.55 -12.54
C ASN A 225 16.67 -32.41 -13.48
N ASN A 226 17.13 -32.71 -14.69
CA ASN A 226 17.66 -31.73 -15.62
C ASN A 226 16.62 -31.24 -16.64
N GLU A 227 15.83 -32.14 -17.22
CA GLU A 227 14.93 -31.85 -18.34
C GLU A 227 13.44 -31.98 -17.98
N PHE A 228 13.11 -32.87 -17.03
CA PHE A 228 11.72 -33.20 -16.66
C PHE A 228 11.45 -32.98 -15.18
N LEU A 229 10.17 -32.71 -14.86
CA LEU A 229 9.64 -32.66 -13.51
C LEU A 229 8.55 -33.69 -13.35
N ILE A 230 8.45 -34.29 -12.17
CA ILE A 230 7.38 -35.22 -11.82
C ILE A 230 6.48 -34.53 -10.80
N TYR A 231 5.20 -34.45 -11.14
CA TYR A 231 4.15 -33.94 -10.26
C TYR A 231 3.25 -35.05 -9.81
N GLU A 232 2.84 -35.01 -8.56
CA GLU A 232 1.77 -35.85 -8.02
C GLU A 232 0.42 -35.20 -8.32
N HIS A 233 -0.51 -35.97 -8.87
CA HIS A 233 -1.87 -35.55 -9.20
C HIS A 233 -2.88 -36.52 -8.54
N GLU A 234 -3.69 -35.99 -7.65
CA GLU A 234 -4.74 -36.70 -6.95
C GLU A 234 -6.00 -36.69 -7.83
N VAL A 235 -6.34 -37.83 -8.40
CA VAL A 235 -7.50 -37.96 -9.31
C VAL A 235 -8.79 -38.22 -8.53
N GLU A 236 -8.73 -39.05 -7.48
CA GLU A 236 -9.81 -39.35 -6.53
C GLU A 236 -9.21 -39.60 -5.15
N LYS A 237 -10.05 -39.61 -4.10
CA LYS A 237 -9.60 -39.97 -2.75
C LYS A 237 -8.87 -41.33 -2.81
N ASP A 238 -7.59 -41.34 -2.47
CA ASP A 238 -6.66 -42.47 -2.45
C ASP A 238 -6.11 -42.94 -3.81
N ASN A 239 -6.42 -42.30 -4.95
CA ASN A 239 -5.87 -42.68 -6.25
C ASN A 239 -4.94 -41.58 -6.77
N LYS A 240 -3.63 -41.83 -6.66
CA LYS A 240 -2.57 -40.87 -7.05
C LYS A 240 -1.94 -41.27 -8.36
N ASN A 241 -1.89 -40.34 -9.30
CA ASN A 241 -1.15 -40.49 -10.54
C ASN A 241 0.06 -39.55 -10.53
N TYR A 242 1.10 -39.93 -11.24
CA TYR A 242 2.32 -39.12 -11.41
C TYR A 242 2.39 -38.65 -12.85
N LEU A 243 2.49 -37.32 -13.01
CA LEU A 243 2.56 -36.66 -14.30
C LEU A 243 4.00 -36.21 -14.57
N VAL A 244 4.52 -36.52 -15.74
CA VAL A 244 5.84 -36.04 -16.21
C VAL A 244 5.64 -34.89 -17.16
N THR A 245 6.29 -33.76 -16.89
CA THR A 245 6.28 -32.57 -17.73
C THR A 245 7.69 -32.07 -18.01
N LYS A 246 7.87 -31.22 -19.02
CA LYS A 246 9.14 -30.52 -19.20
C LYS A 246 9.40 -29.58 -18.02
N LYS A 247 10.68 -29.38 -17.69
CA LYS A 247 11.10 -28.42 -16.66
C LYS A 247 10.82 -26.98 -17.08
N THR A 248 11.00 -26.68 -18.35
CA THR A 248 10.73 -25.36 -18.94
C THR A 248 9.22 -25.16 -19.09
N THR A 249 8.76 -23.97 -18.77
CA THR A 249 7.36 -23.55 -18.90
C THR A 249 7.29 -22.45 -19.96
N GLU A 250 6.39 -22.59 -20.91
CA GLU A 250 6.18 -21.61 -21.98
C GLU A 250 5.12 -20.56 -21.61
N LEU A 251 4.12 -20.95 -20.80
CA LEU A 251 3.02 -20.11 -20.39
C LEU A 251 2.89 -20.06 -18.86
N PHE A 252 2.97 -18.85 -18.32
CA PHE A 252 2.81 -18.56 -16.91
C PHE A 252 1.53 -17.80 -16.63
N GLY A 253 1.10 -17.80 -15.37
CA GLY A 253 -0.05 -17.04 -14.88
C GLY A 253 0.07 -15.52 -15.03
N THR A 254 1.27 -14.99 -15.30
CA THR A 254 1.47 -13.58 -15.64
C THR A 254 0.78 -13.14 -16.93
N SER A 255 0.42 -14.09 -17.80
CA SER A 255 -0.35 -13.86 -19.02
C SER A 255 -1.87 -13.92 -18.79
N LEU A 256 -2.35 -14.09 -17.56
CA LEU A 256 -3.76 -13.99 -17.24
C LEU A 256 -4.22 -12.53 -17.29
N SER A 257 -5.30 -12.28 -18.03
CA SER A 257 -5.98 -10.97 -18.05
C SER A 257 -7.13 -10.89 -17.05
N ASP A 258 -7.82 -12.01 -16.80
CA ASP A 258 -8.91 -12.09 -15.83
C ASP A 258 -9.09 -13.54 -15.31
N ALA A 259 -9.66 -13.64 -14.10
CA ALA A 259 -10.06 -14.90 -13.50
C ALA A 259 -11.28 -14.70 -12.59
N PHE A 260 -12.30 -15.54 -12.70
CA PHE A 260 -13.53 -15.45 -11.94
C PHE A 260 -14.17 -16.81 -11.70
N VAL A 261 -15.04 -16.88 -10.69
CA VAL A 261 -15.80 -18.10 -10.39
C VAL A 261 -16.94 -18.26 -11.37
N ALA A 262 -17.07 -19.45 -11.94
CA ALA A 262 -18.20 -19.87 -12.76
C ALA A 262 -18.75 -21.21 -12.24
N TYR A 263 -19.93 -21.62 -12.73
CA TYR A 263 -20.59 -22.86 -12.32
C TYR A 263 -20.80 -23.77 -13.53
N ASP A 264 -20.57 -25.07 -13.33
CA ASP A 264 -20.85 -26.09 -14.34
C ASP A 264 -22.34 -26.43 -14.36
N GLN A 265 -22.73 -27.36 -15.27
CA GLN A 265 -24.11 -27.80 -15.41
C GLN A 265 -24.67 -28.51 -14.15
N LEU A 266 -23.79 -28.99 -13.28
CA LEU A 266 -24.12 -29.60 -11.99
C LEU A 266 -24.02 -28.61 -10.81
N ASN A 267 -23.95 -27.30 -11.09
CA ASN A 267 -23.83 -26.22 -10.12
C ASN A 267 -22.58 -26.33 -9.24
N ARG A 268 -21.49 -26.94 -9.74
CA ARG A 268 -20.20 -26.99 -9.05
C ARG A 268 -19.34 -25.82 -9.46
N PRO A 269 -18.72 -25.11 -8.50
CA PRO A 269 -17.87 -23.96 -8.80
C PRO A 269 -16.55 -24.40 -9.44
N TYR A 270 -16.13 -23.68 -10.48
CA TYR A 270 -14.82 -23.76 -11.09
C TYR A 270 -14.28 -22.36 -11.37
N ILE A 271 -12.99 -22.25 -11.68
CA ILE A 271 -12.38 -20.97 -12.02
C ILE A 271 -12.26 -20.85 -13.53
N ALA A 272 -12.99 -19.91 -14.12
CA ALA A 272 -12.80 -19.50 -15.50
C ALA A 272 -11.71 -18.44 -15.59
N PHE A 273 -10.85 -18.54 -16.60
CA PHE A 273 -9.80 -17.54 -16.84
C PHE A 273 -9.74 -17.12 -18.30
N SER A 274 -9.20 -15.92 -18.54
CA SER A 274 -8.86 -15.41 -19.85
C SER A 274 -7.40 -14.94 -19.87
N LEU A 275 -6.76 -15.08 -21.04
CA LEU A 275 -5.37 -14.71 -21.27
C LEU A 275 -5.30 -13.38 -22.03
N ASP A 276 -4.17 -12.68 -21.89
CA ASP A 276 -3.81 -11.56 -22.73
C ASP A 276 -3.50 -11.99 -24.18
N SER A 277 -3.22 -11.06 -25.07
CA SER A 277 -2.97 -11.36 -26.48
C SER A 277 -1.79 -12.30 -26.68
N LYS A 278 -0.69 -12.08 -25.93
CA LYS A 278 0.53 -12.90 -26.02
C LYS A 278 0.32 -14.30 -25.44
N GLY A 279 -0.34 -14.39 -24.28
CA GLY A 279 -0.71 -15.65 -23.67
C GLY A 279 -1.69 -16.45 -24.52
N THR A 280 -2.62 -15.77 -25.21
CA THR A 280 -3.55 -16.39 -26.14
C THR A 280 -2.82 -17.07 -27.31
N GLU A 281 -1.84 -16.41 -27.89
CA GLU A 281 -1.03 -16.96 -28.99
C GLU A 281 -0.27 -18.22 -28.53
N ILE A 282 0.43 -18.12 -27.38
CA ILE A 282 1.20 -19.24 -26.81
C ILE A 282 0.27 -20.41 -26.46
N PHE A 283 -0.86 -20.11 -25.80
CA PHE A 283 -1.81 -21.15 -25.35
C PHE A 283 -2.53 -21.83 -26.53
N SER A 284 -2.87 -21.06 -27.55
CA SER A 284 -3.47 -21.57 -28.78
C SER A 284 -2.51 -22.55 -29.49
N LYS A 285 -1.23 -22.20 -29.60
CA LYS A 285 -0.21 -23.11 -30.14
C LYS A 285 -0.01 -24.33 -29.23
N MET A 286 0.13 -24.13 -27.92
CA MET A 286 0.30 -25.23 -26.96
C MET A 286 -0.85 -26.22 -27.01
N THR A 287 -2.10 -25.74 -27.10
CA THR A 287 -3.28 -26.62 -27.17
C THR A 287 -3.38 -27.32 -28.53
N SER A 288 -3.07 -26.63 -29.65
CA SER A 288 -3.00 -27.23 -30.99
C SER A 288 -2.00 -28.39 -31.06
N ASP A 289 -0.80 -28.18 -30.49
CA ASP A 289 0.28 -29.19 -30.51
C ASP A 289 0.02 -30.38 -29.58
N ASN A 290 -0.96 -30.27 -28.66
CA ASN A 290 -1.27 -31.28 -27.65
C ASN A 290 -2.72 -31.78 -27.68
N ILE A 291 -3.38 -31.74 -28.84
CA ILE A 291 -4.73 -32.34 -28.98
C ILE A 291 -4.69 -33.83 -28.65
N GLY A 292 -5.61 -34.28 -27.81
CA GLY A 292 -5.67 -35.67 -27.30
C GLY A 292 -4.74 -35.91 -26.10
N ASN A 293 -3.83 -35.02 -25.75
CA ASN A 293 -2.95 -35.10 -24.60
C ASN A 293 -3.45 -34.20 -23.44
N LYS A 294 -2.88 -34.40 -22.26
CA LYS A 294 -3.20 -33.60 -21.07
C LYS A 294 -2.30 -32.36 -20.98
N ILE A 295 -2.87 -31.26 -20.52
CA ILE A 295 -2.10 -30.10 -20.05
C ILE A 295 -2.31 -29.99 -18.55
N ALA A 296 -1.23 -30.10 -17.79
CA ALA A 296 -1.26 -29.92 -16.35
C ALA A 296 -1.27 -28.41 -16.00
N ILE A 297 -2.24 -28.01 -15.20
CA ILE A 297 -2.33 -26.69 -14.58
C ILE A 297 -1.71 -26.80 -13.20
N VAL A 298 -0.51 -26.26 -13.07
CA VAL A 298 0.31 -26.34 -11.85
C VAL A 298 0.29 -25.00 -11.14
N LEU A 299 -0.05 -25.01 -9.86
CA LEU A 299 -0.07 -23.82 -8.99
C LEU A 299 0.85 -24.08 -7.79
N ASP A 300 1.85 -23.22 -7.62
CA ASP A 300 2.85 -23.34 -6.54
C ASP A 300 3.44 -24.76 -6.43
N GLY A 301 3.76 -25.36 -7.57
CA GLY A 301 4.34 -26.70 -7.65
C GLY A 301 3.37 -27.86 -7.42
N LYS A 302 2.06 -27.60 -7.31
CA LYS A 302 1.02 -28.63 -7.16
C LYS A 302 0.07 -28.64 -8.34
N VAL A 303 -0.21 -29.81 -8.90
CA VAL A 303 -1.21 -29.95 -9.97
C VAL A 303 -2.60 -29.70 -9.41
N LYS A 304 -3.31 -28.74 -9.98
CA LYS A 304 -4.71 -28.42 -9.65
C LYS A 304 -5.69 -29.15 -10.55
N SER A 305 -5.36 -29.24 -11.83
CA SER A 305 -6.11 -30.05 -12.79
C SER A 305 -5.20 -30.42 -13.97
N ALA A 306 -5.57 -31.50 -14.68
CA ALA A 306 -4.85 -31.92 -15.87
C ALA A 306 -5.87 -32.38 -16.93
N PRO A 307 -6.63 -31.47 -17.55
CA PRO A 307 -7.63 -31.78 -18.55
C PRO A 307 -6.98 -32.30 -19.84
N VAL A 308 -7.71 -33.16 -20.56
CA VAL A 308 -7.38 -33.57 -21.92
C VAL A 308 -7.79 -32.44 -22.88
N VAL A 309 -6.90 -32.04 -23.76
CA VAL A 309 -7.19 -31.05 -24.80
C VAL A 309 -8.03 -31.72 -25.88
N GLN A 310 -9.25 -31.25 -26.08
CA GLN A 310 -10.15 -31.76 -27.11
C GLN A 310 -9.97 -31.05 -28.45
N GLU A 311 -9.74 -29.71 -28.39
CA GLU A 311 -9.55 -28.85 -29.56
C GLU A 311 -8.61 -27.70 -29.23
N GLN A 312 -8.18 -26.97 -30.27
CA GLN A 312 -7.38 -25.75 -30.11
C GLN A 312 -8.19 -24.70 -29.33
N ILE A 313 -7.59 -24.11 -28.30
CA ILE A 313 -8.26 -23.16 -27.39
C ILE A 313 -7.67 -21.77 -27.57
N PHE A 314 -8.53 -20.79 -27.81
CA PHE A 314 -8.16 -19.39 -28.04
C PHE A 314 -8.38 -18.55 -26.76
N GLY A 315 -7.38 -18.52 -25.89
CA GLY A 315 -7.25 -17.54 -24.81
C GLY A 315 -8.22 -17.65 -23.64
N ARG A 316 -9.12 -18.64 -23.61
CA ARG A 316 -10.02 -18.90 -22.48
C ARG A 316 -9.88 -20.33 -22.00
N GLY A 317 -9.94 -20.51 -20.69
CA GLY A 317 -9.85 -21.84 -20.12
C GLY A 317 -10.54 -21.93 -18.75
N SER A 318 -10.50 -23.13 -18.18
CA SER A 318 -11.08 -23.37 -16.87
C SER A 318 -10.15 -24.24 -16.01
N ILE A 319 -10.11 -23.92 -14.72
CA ILE A 319 -9.45 -24.76 -13.70
C ILE A 319 -10.57 -25.46 -12.94
N THR A 320 -10.73 -26.74 -13.22
CA THR A 320 -11.74 -27.57 -12.59
C THR A 320 -11.15 -28.33 -11.41
N GLY A 321 -11.96 -28.62 -10.41
CA GLY A 321 -11.57 -29.34 -9.21
C GLY A 321 -12.73 -29.48 -8.24
N ASN A 322 -12.52 -30.14 -7.13
CA ASN A 322 -13.53 -30.21 -6.07
C ASN A 322 -13.42 -29.00 -5.13
N TYR A 323 -13.84 -27.82 -5.62
CA TYR A 323 -13.78 -26.57 -4.88
C TYR A 323 -15.09 -26.27 -4.18
N THR A 324 -15.01 -25.69 -2.97
CA THR A 324 -16.12 -24.89 -2.44
C THR A 324 -16.15 -23.52 -3.12
N PHE A 325 -17.29 -22.82 -3.03
CA PHE A 325 -17.38 -21.45 -3.56
C PHE A 325 -16.27 -20.52 -2.99
N GLU A 326 -16.02 -20.62 -1.70
CA GLU A 326 -14.98 -19.81 -1.04
C GLU A 326 -13.59 -20.12 -1.59
N GLN A 327 -13.25 -21.42 -1.74
CA GLN A 327 -11.97 -21.83 -2.31
C GLN A 327 -11.79 -21.38 -3.76
N ALA A 328 -12.85 -21.48 -4.58
CA ALA A 328 -12.82 -21.00 -5.95
C ALA A 328 -12.69 -19.46 -6.01
N SER A 329 -13.40 -18.75 -5.13
CA SER A 329 -13.32 -17.29 -5.00
C SER A 329 -11.91 -16.84 -4.60
N ASP A 330 -11.33 -17.45 -3.56
CA ASP A 330 -9.97 -17.12 -3.11
C ASP A 330 -8.93 -17.37 -4.20
N LEU A 331 -9.07 -18.50 -4.90
CA LEU A 331 -8.17 -18.83 -6.00
C LEU A 331 -8.33 -17.86 -7.17
N SER A 332 -9.56 -17.44 -7.50
CA SER A 332 -9.80 -16.46 -8.55
C SER A 332 -9.18 -15.09 -8.21
N ILE A 333 -9.31 -14.64 -6.96
CA ILE A 333 -8.66 -13.41 -6.45
C ILE A 333 -7.14 -13.48 -6.61
N ILE A 334 -6.55 -14.60 -6.16
CA ILE A 334 -5.11 -14.81 -6.22
C ILE A 334 -4.60 -14.82 -7.67
N LEU A 335 -5.30 -15.51 -8.56
CA LEU A 335 -4.92 -15.61 -9.97
C LEU A 335 -5.08 -14.27 -10.71
N LYS A 336 -6.19 -13.56 -10.46
CA LYS A 336 -6.47 -12.26 -11.07
C LYS A 336 -5.49 -11.17 -10.62
N SER A 337 -5.09 -11.19 -9.35
CA SER A 337 -4.11 -10.23 -8.82
C SER A 337 -2.67 -10.50 -9.27
N GLY A 338 -2.40 -11.68 -9.80
CA GLY A 338 -1.08 -12.09 -10.29
C GLY A 338 -0.20 -12.79 -9.24
N SER A 339 0.87 -13.40 -9.75
CA SER A 339 1.86 -14.10 -8.93
C SER A 339 2.83 -13.12 -8.28
N LEU A 340 3.22 -13.41 -7.04
CA LEU A 340 4.27 -12.67 -6.36
C LEU A 340 5.63 -12.95 -7.05
N PRO A 341 6.38 -11.90 -7.45
CA PRO A 341 7.66 -12.08 -8.13
C PRO A 341 8.73 -12.64 -7.19
N ILE A 342 8.57 -12.45 -5.90
CA ILE A 342 9.47 -12.94 -4.85
C ILE A 342 8.66 -13.60 -3.73
N PRO A 343 9.18 -14.69 -3.14
CA PRO A 343 8.53 -15.34 -2.01
C PRO A 343 8.62 -14.46 -0.76
N ILE A 344 7.49 -14.28 -0.10
CA ILE A 344 7.37 -13.53 1.16
C ILE A 344 7.13 -14.50 2.32
N SER A 345 7.55 -14.08 3.51
CA SER A 345 7.30 -14.81 4.77
C SER A 345 6.65 -13.90 5.80
N ILE A 346 5.76 -14.44 6.60
CA ILE A 346 5.16 -13.70 7.72
C ILE A 346 6.17 -13.68 8.85
N MET A 347 6.64 -12.47 9.19
CA MET A 347 7.58 -12.25 10.31
C MET A 347 6.84 -11.98 11.62
N GLN A 348 5.77 -11.21 11.52
CA GLN A 348 4.95 -10.86 12.66
C GLN A 348 3.49 -10.77 12.24
N GLU A 349 2.62 -11.23 13.11
CA GLU A 349 1.18 -11.13 12.98
C GLU A 349 0.58 -10.69 14.31
N LYS A 350 -0.34 -9.73 14.25
CA LYS A 350 -1.07 -9.24 15.41
C LYS A 350 -2.52 -8.96 15.02
N THR A 351 -3.45 -9.55 15.75
CA THR A 351 -4.87 -9.25 15.61
C THR A 351 -5.31 -8.31 16.73
N ILE A 352 -5.99 -7.23 16.38
CA ILE A 352 -6.58 -6.29 17.31
C ILE A 352 -8.09 -6.50 17.28
N GLY A 353 -8.66 -6.94 18.40
CA GLY A 353 -10.10 -7.18 18.51
C GLY A 353 -10.89 -5.85 18.41
N PRO A 354 -12.09 -5.85 17.81
CA PRO A 354 -12.92 -4.66 17.68
C PRO A 354 -13.27 -4.02 19.04
N SER A 355 -13.39 -4.81 20.11
CA SER A 355 -13.63 -4.33 21.47
C SER A 355 -12.51 -3.47 22.02
N LEU A 356 -11.25 -3.78 21.70
CA LEU A 356 -10.09 -2.98 22.09
C LEU A 356 -10.08 -1.64 21.34
N GLY A 357 -10.41 -1.66 20.06
CA GLY A 357 -10.53 -0.45 19.25
C GLY A 357 -11.64 0.47 19.79
N GLN A 358 -12.81 -0.07 20.10
CA GLN A 358 -13.92 0.70 20.66
C GLN A 358 -13.55 1.31 22.01
N ALA A 359 -12.93 0.55 22.91
CA ALA A 359 -12.45 1.07 24.20
C ALA A 359 -11.43 2.21 24.03
N SER A 360 -10.57 2.13 23.00
CA SER A 360 -9.61 3.19 22.67
C SER A 360 -10.31 4.45 22.17
N ILE A 361 -11.35 4.31 21.34
CA ILE A 361 -12.18 5.43 20.86
C ILE A 361 -12.89 6.11 22.04
N ASP A 362 -13.50 5.34 22.93
CA ASP A 362 -14.27 5.89 24.05
C ASP A 362 -13.37 6.62 25.05
N ARG A 363 -12.18 6.06 25.32
CA ARG A 363 -11.15 6.75 26.15
C ARG A 363 -10.65 8.02 25.45
N GLY A 364 -10.36 7.96 24.15
CA GLY A 364 -9.91 9.11 23.37
C GLY A 364 -10.94 10.25 23.33
N LYS A 365 -12.24 9.92 23.13
CA LYS A 365 -13.35 10.88 23.21
C LYS A 365 -13.44 11.52 24.59
N MET A 366 -13.39 10.69 25.63
CA MET A 366 -13.46 11.17 27.02
C MET A 366 -12.31 12.12 27.33
N THR A 367 -11.08 11.76 26.94
CA THR A 367 -9.89 12.61 27.13
C THR A 367 -10.05 13.94 26.41
N MET A 368 -10.51 13.94 25.15
CA MET A 368 -10.72 15.16 24.38
C MET A 368 -11.80 16.06 24.99
N ILE A 369 -12.91 15.49 25.45
CA ILE A 369 -14.00 16.23 26.10
C ILE A 369 -13.50 16.86 27.41
N VAL A 370 -12.86 16.06 28.28
CA VAL A 370 -12.34 16.55 29.58
C VAL A 370 -11.30 17.65 29.37
N ALA A 371 -10.34 17.44 28.45
CA ALA A 371 -9.33 18.45 28.12
C ALA A 371 -9.98 19.74 27.62
N SER A 372 -10.94 19.65 26.70
CA SER A 372 -11.63 20.84 26.17
C SER A 372 -12.38 21.59 27.25
N ILE A 373 -13.12 20.89 28.13
CA ILE A 373 -13.85 21.54 29.24
C ILE A 373 -12.89 22.25 30.19
N LEU A 374 -11.79 21.61 30.57
CA LEU A 374 -10.81 22.24 31.47
C LEU A 374 -10.17 23.48 30.84
N ILE A 375 -9.87 23.44 29.56
CA ILE A 375 -9.33 24.57 28.82
C ILE A 375 -10.36 25.71 28.74
N PHE A 376 -11.62 25.43 28.41
CA PHE A 376 -12.70 26.42 28.33
C PHE A 376 -12.89 27.11 29.67
N ILE A 377 -12.98 26.34 30.76
CA ILE A 377 -13.11 26.90 32.11
C ILE A 377 -11.94 27.80 32.46
N PHE A 378 -10.70 27.34 32.18
CA PHE A 378 -9.50 28.11 32.44
C PHE A 378 -9.50 29.44 31.67
N MET A 379 -9.77 29.42 30.38
CA MET A 379 -9.78 30.62 29.53
C MET A 379 -10.88 31.58 29.91
N PHE A 380 -12.08 31.07 30.22
CA PHE A 380 -13.18 31.90 30.67
C PHE A 380 -12.90 32.61 32.00
N ILE A 381 -12.34 31.90 32.99
CA ILE A 381 -12.05 32.47 34.32
C ILE A 381 -10.91 33.52 34.22
N TYR A 382 -9.85 33.20 33.49
CA TYR A 382 -8.64 34.05 33.46
C TYR A 382 -8.78 35.26 32.53
N TYR A 383 -9.29 35.04 31.30
CA TYR A 383 -9.37 36.11 30.28
C TYR A 383 -10.77 36.69 30.09
N LYS A 384 -11.78 36.20 30.81
CA LYS A 384 -13.18 36.68 30.77
C LYS A 384 -13.70 36.81 29.32
N LYS A 385 -14.01 38.03 28.85
CA LYS A 385 -14.55 38.26 27.49
C LYS A 385 -13.62 37.80 26.37
N LEU A 386 -12.32 38.02 26.50
CA LEU A 386 -11.32 37.54 25.55
C LEU A 386 -11.22 36.00 25.62
N GLY A 387 -11.44 35.40 26.77
CA GLY A 387 -11.57 33.96 26.97
C GLY A 387 -12.71 33.36 26.13
N LEU A 388 -13.89 33.99 26.13
CA LEU A 388 -15.01 33.56 25.27
C LEU A 388 -14.64 33.57 23.76
N VAL A 389 -13.87 34.59 23.34
CA VAL A 389 -13.38 34.62 21.94
C VAL A 389 -12.43 33.45 21.66
N CYS A 390 -11.54 33.14 22.61
CA CYS A 390 -10.66 31.98 22.52
C CYS A 390 -11.44 30.68 22.44
N ASP A 391 -12.47 30.52 23.27
CA ASP A 391 -13.32 29.33 23.30
C ASP A 391 -14.06 29.14 21.98
N LEU A 392 -14.58 30.21 21.38
CA LEU A 392 -15.17 30.16 20.03
C LEU A 392 -14.14 29.80 18.97
N ALA A 393 -12.91 30.33 19.06
CA ALA A 393 -11.82 30.02 18.14
C ALA A 393 -11.38 28.55 18.28
N LEU A 394 -11.42 28.01 19.50
CA LEU A 394 -11.13 26.60 19.77
C LEU A 394 -12.17 25.67 19.17
N ILE A 395 -13.47 26.00 19.32
CA ILE A 395 -14.57 25.27 18.69
C ILE A 395 -14.39 25.28 17.18
N PHE A 396 -14.12 26.45 16.60
CA PHE A 396 -13.82 26.57 15.16
C PHE A 396 -12.62 25.68 14.76
N ASN A 397 -11.55 25.70 15.55
CA ASN A 397 -10.35 24.91 15.29
C ASN A 397 -10.65 23.40 15.30
N ILE A 398 -11.42 22.91 16.25
CA ILE A 398 -11.86 21.51 16.31
C ILE A 398 -12.61 21.12 15.02
N PHE A 399 -13.61 21.89 14.62
CA PHE A 399 -14.36 21.62 13.39
C PHE A 399 -13.46 21.69 12.16
N SER A 400 -12.51 22.65 12.13
CA SER A 400 -11.56 22.79 11.04
C SER A 400 -10.64 21.58 10.91
N ILE A 401 -10.13 21.06 12.02
CA ILE A 401 -9.30 19.86 12.03
C ILE A 401 -10.09 18.66 11.51
N PHE A 402 -11.29 18.41 12.03
CA PHE A 402 -12.13 17.30 11.55
C PHE A 402 -12.51 17.44 10.08
N GLY A 403 -12.81 18.66 9.63
CA GLY A 403 -13.07 18.96 8.23
C GLY A 403 -11.88 18.66 7.32
N LEU A 404 -10.67 19.10 7.71
CA LEU A 404 -9.45 18.85 6.96
C LEU A 404 -9.06 17.36 6.95
N LEU A 405 -9.20 16.65 8.07
CA LEU A 405 -8.97 15.21 8.14
C LEU A 405 -9.90 14.45 7.17
N SER A 406 -11.18 14.85 7.12
CA SER A 406 -12.15 14.26 6.20
C SER A 406 -11.85 14.62 4.73
N LEU A 407 -11.47 15.85 4.44
CA LEU A 407 -11.11 16.33 3.10
C LEU A 407 -9.92 15.56 2.52
N PHE A 408 -8.86 15.37 3.32
CA PHE A 408 -7.64 14.68 2.89
C PHE A 408 -7.72 13.15 3.03
N GLY A 409 -8.81 12.60 3.56
CA GLY A 409 -8.96 11.17 3.77
C GLY A 409 -7.92 10.57 4.73
N VAL A 410 -7.48 11.35 5.71
CA VAL A 410 -6.42 10.94 6.65
C VAL A 410 -6.94 9.87 7.59
N THR A 411 -6.17 8.80 7.76
CA THR A 411 -6.50 7.73 8.70
C THR A 411 -6.18 8.15 10.13
N LEU A 412 -7.21 8.28 10.96
CA LEU A 412 -7.09 8.61 12.38
C LEU A 412 -6.65 7.38 13.17
N THR A 413 -5.51 7.47 13.82
CA THR A 413 -4.94 6.43 14.70
C THR A 413 -5.09 6.82 16.17
N PHE A 414 -4.88 5.88 17.11
CA PHE A 414 -4.92 6.22 18.55
C PHE A 414 -3.87 7.27 18.93
N PRO A 415 -2.59 7.19 18.49
CA PRO A 415 -1.66 8.31 18.63
C PRO A 415 -2.12 9.59 17.92
N GLY A 416 -2.85 9.47 16.80
CA GLY A 416 -3.46 10.63 16.13
C GLY A 416 -4.48 11.36 17.01
N ILE A 417 -5.29 10.65 17.81
CA ILE A 417 -6.17 11.28 18.80
C ILE A 417 -5.35 12.05 19.86
N ALA A 418 -4.23 11.48 20.33
CA ALA A 418 -3.32 12.20 21.24
C ALA A 418 -2.76 13.47 20.60
N GLY A 419 -2.43 13.43 19.29
CA GLY A 419 -2.06 14.61 18.50
C GLY A 419 -3.16 15.68 18.47
N LEU A 420 -4.43 15.29 18.32
CA LEU A 420 -5.56 16.21 18.38
C LEU A 420 -5.66 16.89 19.75
N VAL A 421 -5.54 16.16 20.84
CA VAL A 421 -5.57 16.73 22.20
C VAL A 421 -4.40 17.69 22.42
N LEU A 422 -3.21 17.33 21.93
CA LEU A 422 -2.04 18.21 22.01
C LEU A 422 -2.25 19.52 21.23
N THR A 423 -2.82 19.45 20.04
CA THR A 423 -3.08 20.65 19.21
C THR A 423 -4.11 21.59 19.85
N LEU A 424 -5.06 21.07 20.65
CA LEU A 424 -5.99 21.91 21.41
C LEU A 424 -5.24 22.79 22.44
N GLY A 425 -4.27 22.22 23.15
CA GLY A 425 -3.41 23.01 24.06
C GLY A 425 -2.62 24.09 23.32
N MET A 426 -1.93 23.71 22.22
CA MET A 426 -1.14 24.65 21.41
C MET A 426 -2.00 25.75 20.78
N ALA A 427 -3.27 25.48 20.47
CA ALA A 427 -4.18 26.49 19.93
C ALA A 427 -4.47 27.59 20.94
N VAL A 428 -4.56 27.25 22.22
CA VAL A 428 -4.77 28.21 23.31
C VAL A 428 -3.52 29.04 23.57
N ASP A 429 -2.32 28.43 23.52
CA ASP A 429 -1.06 29.14 23.75
C ASP A 429 -0.88 30.33 22.79
N GLY A 430 -1.24 30.15 21.51
CA GLY A 430 -1.22 31.26 20.55
C GLY A 430 -2.15 32.39 20.91
N ASN A 431 -3.35 32.11 21.41
CA ASN A 431 -4.31 33.11 21.86
C ASN A 431 -3.82 33.81 23.15
N ILE A 432 -3.20 33.10 24.08
CA ILE A 432 -2.60 33.66 25.30
C ILE A 432 -1.53 34.67 24.93
N ILE A 433 -0.61 34.32 24.03
CA ILE A 433 0.45 35.24 23.57
C ILE A 433 -0.16 36.51 22.97
N ILE A 434 -1.21 36.42 22.18
CA ILE A 434 -1.91 37.56 21.59
C ILE A 434 -2.53 38.44 22.69
N TYR A 435 -3.25 37.82 23.64
CA TYR A 435 -3.98 38.56 24.68
C TYR A 435 -3.06 39.24 25.66
N GLU A 436 -1.96 38.61 26.09
CA GLU A 436 -0.97 39.26 26.93
C GLU A 436 -0.29 40.41 26.18
N ARG A 437 -0.04 40.27 24.87
CA ARG A 437 0.52 41.37 24.07
C ARG A 437 -0.45 42.56 23.94
N ILE A 438 -1.74 42.27 23.74
CA ILE A 438 -2.78 43.31 23.73
C ILE A 438 -2.80 44.04 25.09
N ARG A 439 -2.77 43.29 26.20
CA ARG A 439 -2.74 43.82 27.55
C ARG A 439 -1.55 44.72 27.81
N GLU A 440 -0.35 44.32 27.37
CA GLU A 440 0.86 45.15 27.44
C GLU A 440 0.71 46.50 26.68
N GLU A 441 0.13 46.47 25.48
CA GLU A 441 -0.05 47.67 24.67
C GLU A 441 -1.12 48.61 25.26
N ILE A 442 -2.14 48.07 25.93
CA ILE A 442 -3.12 48.86 26.71
C ILE A 442 -2.45 49.50 27.92
N ILE A 443 -1.61 48.79 28.67
CA ILE A 443 -0.86 49.35 29.82
C ILE A 443 0.08 50.47 29.37
N LYS A 444 0.63 50.39 28.14
CA LYS A 444 1.43 51.50 27.54
C LYS A 444 0.62 52.71 27.10
N GLY A 445 -0.69 52.72 27.36
CA GLY A 445 -1.59 53.85 27.08
C GLY A 445 -2.15 53.90 25.66
N LYS A 446 -2.07 52.82 24.89
CA LYS A 446 -2.72 52.77 23.58
C LYS A 446 -4.23 52.58 23.68
N GLU A 447 -4.95 53.21 22.77
CA GLU A 447 -6.38 52.97 22.60
C GLU A 447 -6.68 51.50 22.30
N LYS A 448 -7.81 50.97 22.83
CA LYS A 448 -8.16 49.54 22.76
C LYS A 448 -8.07 48.97 21.34
N LEU A 449 -8.64 49.65 20.34
CA LEU A 449 -8.62 49.17 18.95
C LEU A 449 -7.21 49.12 18.36
N LEU A 450 -6.37 50.13 18.68
CA LEU A 450 -4.98 50.16 18.23
C LEU A 450 -4.14 49.08 18.95
N ALA A 451 -4.38 48.88 20.26
CA ALA A 451 -3.70 47.88 21.05
C ALA A 451 -3.95 46.45 20.50
N ILE A 452 -5.17 46.16 20.02
CA ILE A 452 -5.50 44.91 19.37
C ILE A 452 -4.68 44.74 18.07
N GLU A 453 -4.69 45.75 17.20
CA GLU A 453 -3.95 45.64 15.93
C GLU A 453 -2.48 45.37 16.15
N VAL A 454 -1.88 46.14 17.02
CA VAL A 454 -0.44 46.03 17.36
C VAL A 454 -0.15 44.71 18.09
N GLY A 455 -1.05 44.27 18.95
CA GLY A 455 -0.96 42.99 19.66
C GLY A 455 -0.89 41.82 18.70
N PHE A 456 -1.84 41.72 17.76
CA PHE A 456 -1.83 40.68 16.72
C PHE A 456 -0.60 40.75 15.82
N GLU A 457 -0.18 41.97 15.41
CA GLU A 457 0.95 42.13 14.51
C GLU A 457 2.27 41.73 15.17
N LYS A 458 2.48 42.11 16.43
CA LYS A 458 3.70 41.77 17.17
C LYS A 458 3.75 40.30 17.64
N SER A 459 2.63 39.65 17.85
CA SER A 459 2.56 38.26 18.26
C SER A 459 2.70 37.28 17.07
N LEU A 460 2.50 37.76 15.84
CA LEU A 460 2.47 36.91 14.65
C LEU A 460 3.78 36.14 14.45
N SER A 461 4.94 36.81 14.55
CA SER A 461 6.24 36.14 14.37
C SER A 461 6.44 35.05 15.42
N THR A 462 6.17 35.35 16.69
CA THR A 462 6.32 34.37 17.78
C THR A 462 5.42 33.13 17.60
N ILE A 463 4.18 33.35 17.17
CA ILE A 463 3.23 32.25 16.90
C ILE A 463 3.70 31.40 15.71
N LEU A 464 4.16 32.05 14.63
CA LEU A 464 4.67 31.34 13.47
C LEU A 464 5.93 30.54 13.80
N ASP A 465 6.89 31.13 14.51
CA ASP A 465 8.16 30.50 14.89
C ASP A 465 7.90 29.23 15.73
N ALA A 466 7.03 29.31 16.75
CA ALA A 466 6.68 28.20 17.60
C ALA A 466 5.97 27.06 16.82
N ASN A 467 5.09 27.41 15.89
CA ASN A 467 4.36 26.43 15.08
C ASN A 467 5.23 25.82 13.98
N ILE A 468 6.14 26.60 13.36
CA ILE A 468 7.07 26.09 12.34
C ILE A 468 8.02 25.06 12.93
N THR A 469 8.57 25.30 14.12
CA THR A 469 9.45 24.31 14.79
C THR A 469 8.74 22.99 15.05
N THR A 470 7.50 23.04 15.50
CA THR A 470 6.68 21.84 15.72
C THR A 470 6.29 21.17 14.39
N LEU A 471 6.05 21.96 13.35
CA LEU A 471 5.76 21.44 12.01
C LEU A 471 6.97 20.70 11.41
N ILE A 472 8.18 21.21 11.61
CA ILE A 472 9.43 20.53 11.20
C ILE A 472 9.55 19.18 11.90
N ALA A 473 9.35 19.13 13.22
CA ALA A 473 9.38 17.88 13.97
C ALA A 473 8.31 16.89 13.47
N SER A 474 7.09 17.37 13.22
CA SER A 474 6.00 16.56 12.67
C SER A 474 6.33 16.04 11.27
N PHE A 475 6.95 16.86 10.41
CA PHE A 475 7.39 16.45 9.08
C PHE A 475 8.47 15.36 9.12
N CYS A 476 9.44 15.48 10.03
CA CYS A 476 10.43 14.42 10.26
C CYS A 476 9.78 13.12 10.71
N LEU A 477 8.80 13.18 11.62
CA LEU A 477 8.04 12.01 12.05
C LEU A 477 7.20 11.41 10.91
N PHE A 478 6.70 12.23 9.98
CA PHE A 478 5.99 11.75 8.80
C PHE A 478 6.90 11.03 7.81
N LEU A 479 8.11 11.54 7.59
CA LEU A 479 9.07 10.94 6.67
C LEU A 479 9.68 9.64 7.21
N LEU A 480 10.07 9.64 8.48
CA LEU A 480 10.85 8.56 9.11
C LEU A 480 9.96 7.58 9.90
N GLY A 481 8.74 7.97 10.24
CA GLY A 481 7.84 7.15 11.03
C GLY A 481 7.07 6.12 10.19
N ASP A 482 6.67 5.05 10.83
CA ASP A 482 5.84 3.99 10.23
C ASP A 482 4.48 3.88 10.92
N GLY A 483 3.47 3.43 10.18
CA GLY A 483 2.14 3.08 10.68
C GLY A 483 1.50 4.17 11.55
N PRO A 484 1.23 3.89 12.86
CA PRO A 484 0.54 4.82 13.76
C PRO A 484 1.28 6.14 13.98
N ILE A 485 2.63 6.16 13.88
CA ILE A 485 3.45 7.38 14.03
C ILE A 485 3.18 8.34 12.87
N LYS A 486 3.03 7.84 11.64
CA LYS A 486 2.62 8.67 10.48
C LYS A 486 1.24 9.29 10.68
N GLY A 487 0.30 8.52 11.24
CA GLY A 487 -1.03 9.03 11.59
C GLY A 487 -0.96 10.18 12.60
N PHE A 488 -0.15 10.03 13.66
CA PHE A 488 0.12 11.11 14.63
C PHE A 488 0.72 12.35 13.95
N ALA A 489 1.75 12.17 13.13
CA ALA A 489 2.43 13.25 12.44
C ALA A 489 1.48 14.03 11.51
N LEU A 490 0.63 13.35 10.75
CA LEU A 490 -0.36 13.97 9.87
C LEU A 490 -1.42 14.75 10.65
N THR A 491 -1.98 14.16 11.71
CA THR A 491 -2.99 14.84 12.53
C THR A 491 -2.40 16.06 13.23
N LEU A 492 -1.16 15.98 13.72
CA LEU A 492 -0.45 17.09 14.32
C LEU A 492 -0.19 18.21 13.29
N SER A 493 0.30 17.89 12.10
CA SER A 493 0.51 18.86 11.01
C SER A 493 -0.76 19.60 10.64
N ILE A 494 -1.86 18.86 10.39
CA ILE A 494 -3.17 19.43 10.08
C ILE A 494 -3.66 20.32 11.23
N GLY A 495 -3.47 19.87 12.47
CA GLY A 495 -3.81 20.63 13.65
C GLY A 495 -3.05 21.96 13.74
N ILE A 496 -1.75 21.96 13.45
CA ILE A 496 -0.91 23.18 13.44
C ILE A 496 -1.41 24.16 12.38
N PHE A 497 -1.66 23.72 11.14
CA PHE A 497 -2.20 24.58 10.09
C PHE A 497 -3.55 25.19 10.48
N SER A 498 -4.46 24.39 11.03
CA SER A 498 -5.75 24.85 11.54
C SER A 498 -5.58 25.87 12.67
N THR A 499 -4.66 25.63 13.61
CA THR A 499 -4.37 26.50 14.74
C THR A 499 -3.82 27.86 14.30
N ILE A 500 -2.88 27.89 13.35
CA ILE A 500 -2.35 29.14 12.80
C ILE A 500 -3.49 29.96 12.19
N PHE A 501 -4.33 29.32 11.37
CA PHE A 501 -5.48 30.01 10.76
C PHE A 501 -6.46 30.53 11.82
N SER A 502 -6.82 29.71 12.80
CA SER A 502 -7.73 30.06 13.88
C SER A 502 -7.20 31.24 14.69
N ASN A 503 -5.94 31.22 15.13
CA ASN A 503 -5.37 32.25 15.98
C ASN A 503 -5.12 33.56 15.24
N VAL A 504 -4.57 33.50 14.00
CA VAL A 504 -4.17 34.70 13.26
C VAL A 504 -5.33 35.39 12.56
N ILE A 505 -6.29 34.61 12.04
CA ILE A 505 -7.36 35.16 11.20
C ILE A 505 -8.69 35.17 11.97
N PHE A 506 -9.16 34.01 12.43
CA PHE A 506 -10.50 33.89 13.03
C PHE A 506 -10.59 34.64 14.36
N THR A 507 -9.65 34.43 15.29
CA THR A 507 -9.60 35.16 16.57
C THR A 507 -9.51 36.66 16.35
N ARG A 508 -8.71 37.12 15.39
CA ARG A 508 -8.57 38.58 15.07
C ARG A 508 -9.90 39.17 14.63
N VAL A 509 -10.67 38.49 13.81
CA VAL A 509 -11.98 38.95 13.33
C VAL A 509 -12.97 39.08 14.49
N ILE A 510 -13.11 38.01 15.30
CA ILE A 510 -14.08 38.00 16.42
C ILE A 510 -13.69 39.03 17.49
N THR A 511 -12.41 39.12 17.86
CA THR A 511 -11.94 40.10 18.85
C THR A 511 -12.28 41.53 18.41
N LYS A 512 -12.10 41.87 17.12
CA LYS A 512 -12.45 43.22 16.61
C LYS A 512 -13.96 43.48 16.61
N ILE A 513 -14.79 42.47 16.33
CA ILE A 513 -16.24 42.62 16.36
C ILE A 513 -16.71 42.89 17.79
N LEU A 514 -16.25 42.10 18.75
CA LEU A 514 -16.68 42.15 20.16
C LEU A 514 -16.28 43.50 20.82
N ILE A 515 -15.07 44.01 20.51
CA ILE A 515 -14.63 45.28 21.10
C ILE A 515 -15.22 46.49 20.39
N LYS A 516 -15.58 46.38 19.11
CA LYS A 516 -16.28 47.45 18.40
C LYS A 516 -17.69 47.67 18.93
N GLU A 517 -18.34 46.67 19.44
CA GLU A 517 -19.63 46.78 20.13
C GLU A 517 -19.46 47.53 21.47
N GLU A 518 -18.40 47.28 22.24
CA GLU A 518 -18.13 47.98 23.51
C GLU A 518 -17.76 49.47 23.37
N VAL A 519 -17.36 49.92 22.22
CA VAL A 519 -17.01 51.34 21.94
C VAL A 519 -18.25 52.09 21.44
N ASN A 520 -19.26 51.37 20.94
CA ASN A 520 -20.51 51.98 20.46
C ASN A 520 -21.63 52.02 21.52
N ASP A 521 -21.48 51.29 22.62
CA ASP A 521 -22.31 51.37 23.84
C ASP A 521 -21.63 52.33 24.84
#